data_57dd3e0d0a4811f1f60756a05d1205a3
#
_entry.id   57dd3e0d0a4811f1f60756a05d1205a3
#
_cell.length_a   1.000
_cell.length_b   1.000
_cell.length_c   1.000
_cell.angle_alpha   90.00
_cell.angle_beta   90.00
_cell.angle_gamma   90.00
#
_symmetry.space_group_name_H-M   'P 1'
#
loop_
_entity.id
_entity.type
_entity.pdbx_description
1 polymer ?
#
loop_
_entity_poly.entity_id
_entity_poly.type
_entity_poly.pdbx_seq_one_letter_code
_entity_poly.pdbx_strand_id
1 'polypeptide(L)'
;ALSSAASDVYKRQYLKRCIKKAHKNQMRVKIIGDPSAFPQDIQDSIHELEECSKDYDHMYFQIAMNYGSRDEILRGMTRMIEDVKNGTLAENAFDENGKLTEQCFESYLDTAGIPDPDLLIRTSGEQRLSNYLMWQLAYTEFYFTEVPWPDFHEEELRKAIEQYNNRDRRYGGVKEE
;
A
#
# COMPACT_ATOMS: atom_id res chain seq x y z
N ALA A 1 -23.69 10.98 -6.12
CA ALA A 1 -22.50 10.70 -6.92
C ALA A 1 -21.98 12.01 -7.48
N LEU A 2 -20.91 12.54 -6.86
CA LEU A 2 -20.09 13.53 -7.53
C LEU A 2 -19.70 12.92 -8.87
N SER A 3 -20.00 13.61 -9.96
CA SER A 3 -19.74 13.09 -11.30
C SER A 3 -18.30 12.59 -11.39
N SER A 4 -18.06 11.52 -12.13
CA SER A 4 -16.70 11.00 -12.39
C SER A 4 -15.75 12.14 -12.80
N ALA A 5 -16.22 13.13 -13.57
CA ALA A 5 -15.47 14.29 -13.99
C ALA A 5 -14.94 15.17 -12.83
N ALA A 6 -15.73 15.46 -11.80
CA ALA A 6 -15.27 16.25 -10.65
C ALA A 6 -14.22 15.50 -9.82
N SER A 7 -14.40 14.18 -9.66
CA SER A 7 -13.42 13.30 -9.03
C SER A 7 -12.11 13.29 -9.82
N ASP A 8 -12.17 13.27 -11.14
CA ASP A 8 -10.98 13.25 -12.01
C ASP A 8 -10.22 14.59 -12.01
N VAL A 9 -10.92 15.72 -11.94
CA VAL A 9 -10.28 17.05 -11.74
C VAL A 9 -9.50 17.08 -10.43
N TYR A 10 -10.09 16.55 -9.34
CA TYR A 10 -9.40 16.46 -8.04
C TYR A 10 -8.15 15.59 -8.13
N LYS A 11 -8.23 14.40 -8.74
CA LYS A 11 -7.10 13.47 -8.90
C LYS A 11 -5.96 14.14 -9.69
N ARG A 12 -6.25 14.82 -10.80
CA ARG A 12 -5.25 15.56 -11.59
C ARG A 12 -4.51 16.61 -10.75
N GLN A 13 -5.27 17.40 -10.00
CA GLN A 13 -4.68 18.43 -9.13
C GLN A 13 -3.85 17.83 -7.99
N TYR A 14 -4.32 16.71 -7.44
CA TYR A 14 -3.62 15.99 -6.39
C TYR A 14 -2.28 15.44 -6.88
N LEU A 15 -2.27 14.75 -8.02
CA LEU A 15 -1.04 14.19 -8.62
C LEU A 15 0.00 15.28 -8.91
N LYS A 16 -0.40 16.41 -9.49
CA LYS A 16 0.50 17.56 -9.72
C LYS A 16 1.09 18.13 -8.42
N ARG A 17 0.33 18.13 -7.33
CA ARG A 17 0.84 18.52 -6.00
C ARG A 17 1.81 17.48 -5.44
N CYS A 18 1.54 16.20 -5.68
CA CYS A 18 2.42 15.11 -5.26
C CYS A 18 3.79 15.21 -5.93
N ILE A 19 3.89 15.52 -7.22
CA ILE A 19 5.17 15.73 -7.92
C ILE A 19 6.02 16.79 -7.19
N LYS A 20 5.43 17.95 -6.90
CA LYS A 20 6.14 19.04 -6.18
C LYS A 20 6.61 18.61 -4.79
N LYS A 21 5.76 17.86 -4.07
CA LYS A 21 6.11 17.35 -2.72
C LYS A 21 7.17 16.26 -2.79
N ALA A 22 7.11 15.38 -3.78
CA ALA A 22 8.10 14.32 -4.00
C ALA A 22 9.50 14.93 -4.17
N HIS A 23 9.65 15.92 -5.06
CA HIS A 23 10.91 16.61 -5.25
C HIS A 23 11.40 17.32 -3.98
N LYS A 24 10.53 18.09 -3.32
CA LYS A 24 10.90 18.86 -2.13
C LYS A 24 11.38 17.98 -0.98
N ASN A 25 10.77 16.82 -0.79
CA ASN A 25 11.00 15.93 0.36
C ASN A 25 11.82 14.69 -0.01
N GLN A 26 12.29 14.57 -1.24
CA GLN A 26 13.04 13.41 -1.74
C GLN A 26 12.26 12.09 -1.50
N MET A 27 10.95 12.14 -1.78
CA MET A 27 10.05 10.99 -1.58
C MET A 27 9.92 10.21 -2.87
N ARG A 28 10.14 8.90 -2.79
CA ARG A 28 9.77 7.97 -3.85
C ARG A 28 8.29 7.65 -3.75
N VAL A 29 7.53 8.01 -4.78
CA VAL A 29 6.08 7.81 -4.81
C VAL A 29 5.74 6.63 -5.71
N LYS A 30 4.82 5.79 -5.25
CA LYS A 30 4.26 4.68 -6.03
C LYS A 30 2.74 4.67 -5.89
N ILE A 31 2.05 4.46 -7.01
CA ILE A 31 0.61 4.23 -7.00
C ILE A 31 0.38 2.72 -6.91
N ILE A 32 -0.45 2.30 -5.96
CA ILE A 32 -0.92 0.91 -5.84
C ILE A 32 -2.39 0.82 -6.24
N GLY A 33 -2.77 -0.25 -6.90
CA GLY A 33 -4.11 -0.47 -7.46
C GLY A 33 -4.08 -0.58 -8.98
N ASP A 34 -5.25 -0.52 -9.61
CA ASP A 34 -5.40 -0.63 -11.05
C ASP A 34 -5.65 0.75 -11.70
N PRO A 35 -4.64 1.36 -12.34
CA PRO A 35 -4.79 2.65 -12.99
C PRO A 35 -5.54 2.56 -14.33
N SER A 36 -5.76 1.37 -14.90
CA SER A 36 -6.33 1.20 -16.25
C SER A 36 -7.77 1.73 -16.36
N ALA A 37 -8.49 1.81 -15.23
CA ALA A 37 -9.84 2.37 -15.18
C ALA A 37 -9.88 3.91 -15.26
N PHE A 38 -8.74 4.59 -15.18
CA PHE A 38 -8.67 6.06 -15.27
C PHE A 38 -8.49 6.54 -16.71
N PRO A 39 -8.94 7.79 -17.02
CA PRO A 39 -8.61 8.45 -18.27
C PRO A 39 -7.10 8.49 -18.53
N GLN A 40 -6.70 8.48 -19.80
CA GLN A 40 -5.28 8.39 -20.21
C GLN A 40 -4.41 9.48 -19.58
N ASP A 41 -4.90 10.70 -19.50
CA ASP A 41 -4.16 11.84 -18.93
C ASP A 41 -3.88 11.67 -17.41
N ILE A 42 -4.72 10.93 -16.68
CA ILE A 42 -4.47 10.55 -15.28
C ILE A 42 -3.41 9.44 -15.22
N GLN A 43 -3.48 8.45 -16.11
CA GLN A 43 -2.47 7.40 -16.21
C GLN A 43 -1.10 7.99 -16.56
N ASP A 44 -1.03 8.93 -17.50
CA ASP A 44 0.20 9.64 -17.85
C ASP A 44 0.77 10.43 -16.66
N SER A 45 -0.10 11.08 -15.88
CA SER A 45 0.31 11.82 -14.67
C SER A 45 0.81 10.89 -13.55
N ILE A 46 0.26 9.68 -13.43
CA ILE A 46 0.76 8.64 -12.52
C ILE A 46 2.17 8.23 -12.95
N HIS A 47 2.34 7.90 -14.22
CA HIS A 47 3.64 7.51 -14.75
C HIS A 47 4.70 8.61 -14.57
N GLU A 48 4.35 9.87 -14.87
CA GLU A 48 5.23 11.03 -14.64
C GLU A 48 5.67 11.11 -13.17
N LEU A 49 4.73 10.97 -12.22
CA LEU A 49 5.00 11.03 -10.78
C LEU A 49 5.95 9.92 -10.33
N GLU A 50 5.72 8.69 -10.78
CA GLU A 50 6.56 7.54 -10.43
C GLU A 50 7.96 7.69 -11.03
N GLU A 51 8.07 8.04 -12.33
CA GLU A 51 9.35 8.22 -13.00
C GLU A 51 10.18 9.36 -12.43
N CYS A 52 9.58 10.51 -12.15
CA CYS A 52 10.33 11.65 -11.59
C CYS A 52 10.79 11.45 -10.16
N SER A 53 10.25 10.46 -9.43
CA SER A 53 10.57 10.19 -8.02
C SER A 53 11.29 8.86 -7.79
N LYS A 54 11.53 8.05 -8.82
CA LYS A 54 12.05 6.68 -8.69
C LYS A 54 13.41 6.56 -8.00
N ASP A 55 14.25 7.57 -8.13
CA ASP A 55 15.60 7.59 -7.57
C ASP A 55 15.69 8.21 -6.16
N TYR A 56 14.56 8.67 -5.60
CA TYR A 56 14.52 9.18 -4.24
C TYR A 56 14.42 8.03 -3.23
N ASP A 57 15.10 8.16 -2.10
CA ASP A 57 15.24 7.11 -1.09
C ASP A 57 14.99 7.58 0.35
N HIS A 58 14.72 8.88 0.55
CA HIS A 58 14.50 9.43 1.90
C HIS A 58 13.18 8.93 2.51
N MET A 59 12.14 8.78 1.71
CA MET A 59 10.82 8.27 2.13
C MET A 59 10.14 7.54 0.98
N TYR A 60 9.53 6.39 1.28
CA TYR A 60 8.63 5.69 0.35
C TYR A 60 7.19 6.09 0.67
N PHE A 61 6.48 6.60 -0.33
CA PHE A 61 5.09 7.04 -0.20
C PHE A 61 4.21 6.34 -1.21
N GLN A 62 3.30 5.49 -0.72
CA GLN A 62 2.37 4.76 -1.58
C GLN A 62 0.98 5.40 -1.51
N ILE A 63 0.34 5.55 -2.66
CA ILE A 63 -1.01 6.09 -2.78
C ILE A 63 -1.90 5.03 -3.41
N ALA A 64 -2.92 4.59 -2.67
CA ALA A 64 -3.90 3.64 -3.18
C ALA A 64 -4.93 4.36 -4.07
N MET A 65 -4.97 4.00 -5.36
CA MET A 65 -5.91 4.54 -6.34
C MET A 65 -6.60 3.40 -7.09
N ASN A 66 -7.93 3.36 -7.06
CA ASN A 66 -8.71 2.23 -7.59
C ASN A 66 -8.16 0.88 -7.07
N TYR A 67 -7.88 0.84 -5.77
CA TYR A 67 -7.23 -0.27 -5.11
C TYR A 67 -8.26 -1.17 -4.40
N GLY A 68 -8.05 -2.47 -4.48
CA GLY A 68 -8.72 -3.47 -3.68
C GLY A 68 -7.83 -4.69 -3.52
N SER A 69 -7.62 -5.14 -2.28
CA SER A 69 -6.66 -6.23 -1.99
C SER A 69 -7.01 -7.55 -2.69
N ARG A 70 -8.31 -7.87 -2.80
CA ARG A 70 -8.72 -9.08 -3.54
C ARG A 70 -8.37 -9.01 -5.03
N ASP A 71 -8.54 -7.82 -5.64
CA ASP A 71 -8.15 -7.59 -7.02
C ASP A 71 -6.63 -7.64 -7.18
N GLU A 72 -5.88 -6.98 -6.30
CA GLU A 72 -4.42 -7.04 -6.29
C GLU A 72 -3.90 -8.49 -6.25
N ILE A 73 -4.44 -9.30 -5.32
CA ILE A 73 -4.08 -10.71 -5.18
C ILE A 73 -4.36 -11.48 -6.49
N LEU A 74 -5.53 -11.29 -7.09
CA LEU A 74 -5.89 -11.97 -8.35
C LEU A 74 -5.00 -11.52 -9.51
N ARG A 75 -4.66 -10.23 -9.60
CA ARG A 75 -3.71 -9.70 -10.59
C ARG A 75 -2.30 -10.28 -10.39
N GLY A 76 -1.86 -10.36 -9.13
CA GLY A 76 -0.58 -10.98 -8.76
C GLY A 76 -0.52 -12.46 -9.14
N MET A 77 -1.56 -13.21 -8.79
CA MET A 77 -1.68 -14.64 -9.17
C MET A 77 -1.70 -14.82 -10.68
N THR A 78 -2.40 -13.96 -11.43
CA THR A 78 -2.47 -14.04 -12.89
C THR A 78 -1.07 -13.88 -13.50
N ARG A 79 -0.31 -12.86 -13.08
CA ARG A 79 1.07 -12.65 -13.53
C ARG A 79 1.98 -13.83 -13.20
N MET A 80 1.86 -14.37 -12.00
CA MET A 80 2.65 -15.54 -11.57
C MET A 80 2.33 -16.78 -12.44
N ILE A 81 1.05 -17.03 -12.76
CA ILE A 81 0.65 -18.12 -13.64
C ILE A 81 1.21 -17.93 -15.06
N GLU A 82 1.26 -16.70 -15.56
CA GLU A 82 1.88 -16.38 -16.85
C GLU A 82 3.38 -16.70 -16.83
N ASP A 83 4.10 -16.34 -15.76
CA ASP A 83 5.51 -16.67 -15.59
C ASP A 83 5.76 -18.17 -15.51
N VAL A 84 4.90 -18.91 -14.82
CA VAL A 84 4.97 -20.40 -14.82
C VAL A 84 4.82 -20.96 -16.24
N LYS A 85 3.84 -20.47 -17.01
CA LYS A 85 3.62 -20.92 -18.39
C LYS A 85 4.79 -20.60 -19.33
N ASN A 86 5.44 -19.48 -19.11
CA ASN A 86 6.56 -19.00 -19.90
C ASN A 86 7.90 -19.56 -19.42
N GLY A 87 7.95 -20.26 -18.30
CA GLY A 87 9.20 -20.78 -17.71
C GLY A 87 10.08 -19.67 -17.12
N THR A 88 9.49 -18.53 -16.75
CA THR A 88 10.20 -17.35 -16.23
C THR A 88 10.01 -17.15 -14.71
N LEU A 89 9.34 -18.11 -14.04
CA LEU A 89 9.20 -18.07 -12.59
C LEU A 89 10.58 -18.12 -11.92
N ALA A 90 10.77 -17.34 -10.86
CA ALA A 90 12.04 -17.28 -10.15
C ALA A 90 12.48 -18.66 -9.61
N GLU A 91 13.77 -18.97 -9.66
CA GLU A 91 14.33 -20.28 -9.21
C GLU A 91 14.03 -20.58 -7.72
N ASN A 92 13.94 -19.55 -6.90
CA ASN A 92 13.64 -19.63 -5.47
C ASN A 92 12.13 -19.51 -5.14
N ALA A 93 11.27 -19.70 -6.13
CA ALA A 93 9.81 -19.57 -5.94
C ALA A 93 9.26 -20.63 -4.97
N PHE A 94 9.88 -21.78 -4.90
CA PHE A 94 9.46 -22.89 -4.05
C PHE A 94 10.52 -23.18 -2.98
N ASP A 95 10.05 -23.59 -1.79
CA ASP A 95 10.91 -24.08 -0.74
C ASP A 95 11.39 -25.53 -1.02
N GLU A 96 12.19 -26.09 -0.11
CA GLU A 96 12.73 -27.46 -0.20
C GLU A 96 11.65 -28.55 -0.27
N ASN A 97 10.43 -28.25 0.17
CA ASN A 97 9.28 -29.16 0.15
C ASN A 97 8.39 -28.95 -1.09
N GLY A 98 8.76 -28.05 -2.00
CA GLY A 98 7.99 -27.71 -3.19
C GLY A 98 6.77 -26.82 -2.91
N LYS A 99 6.73 -26.14 -1.77
CA LYS A 99 5.69 -25.17 -1.41
C LYS A 99 6.09 -23.78 -1.91
N LEU A 100 5.15 -23.06 -2.51
CA LEU A 100 5.34 -21.66 -2.91
C LEU A 100 5.71 -20.82 -1.68
N THR A 101 6.78 -20.03 -1.81
CA THR A 101 7.22 -19.11 -0.74
C THR A 101 6.39 -17.84 -0.71
N GLU A 102 6.16 -17.28 0.48
CA GLU A 102 5.50 -15.98 0.64
C GLU A 102 6.25 -14.89 -0.13
N GLN A 103 7.58 -14.86 -0.01
CA GLN A 103 8.45 -13.91 -0.69
C GLN A 103 8.27 -13.92 -2.22
N CYS A 104 8.11 -15.10 -2.83
CA CYS A 104 7.84 -15.19 -4.26
C CYS A 104 6.49 -14.55 -4.58
N PHE A 105 5.42 -14.87 -3.86
CA PHE A 105 4.11 -14.30 -4.12
C PHE A 105 4.07 -12.77 -3.87
N GLU A 106 4.70 -12.29 -2.82
CA GLU A 106 4.83 -10.86 -2.49
C GLU A 106 5.50 -10.05 -3.60
N SER A 107 6.42 -10.64 -4.34
CA SER A 107 7.05 -9.99 -5.51
C SER A 107 6.07 -9.65 -6.63
N TYR A 108 4.90 -10.27 -6.64
CA TYR A 108 3.80 -10.00 -7.59
C TYR A 108 2.75 -9.02 -7.05
N LEU A 109 2.82 -8.61 -5.79
CA LEU A 109 1.91 -7.61 -5.22
C LEU A 109 2.32 -6.18 -5.61
N ASP A 110 1.38 -5.26 -5.57
CA ASP A 110 1.64 -3.85 -5.89
C ASP A 110 2.64 -3.22 -4.90
N THR A 111 2.74 -3.78 -3.70
CA THR A 111 3.66 -3.37 -2.62
C THR A 111 5.03 -4.05 -2.71
N ALA A 112 5.33 -4.79 -3.78
CA ALA A 112 6.60 -5.50 -3.92
C ALA A 112 7.83 -4.62 -3.63
N GLY A 113 8.73 -5.12 -2.77
CA GLY A 113 9.94 -4.42 -2.34
C GLY A 113 9.73 -3.40 -1.21
N ILE A 114 8.53 -3.26 -0.68
CA ILE A 114 8.21 -2.44 0.49
C ILE A 114 7.82 -3.39 1.65
N PRO A 115 8.36 -3.20 2.85
CA PRO A 115 7.99 -4.03 3.99
C PRO A 115 6.52 -3.84 4.37
N ASP A 116 5.94 -4.88 4.98
CA ASP A 116 4.59 -4.82 5.51
C ASP A 116 4.44 -3.70 6.54
N PRO A 117 3.27 -3.06 6.64
CA PRO A 117 3.06 -1.96 7.57
C PRO A 117 3.04 -2.45 9.02
N ASP A 118 3.75 -1.75 9.88
CA ASP A 118 3.73 -1.97 11.33
C ASP A 118 2.45 -1.47 11.99
N LEU A 119 1.88 -0.38 11.48
CA LEU A 119 0.72 0.30 12.06
C LEU A 119 -0.28 0.69 10.98
N LEU A 120 -1.54 0.29 11.17
CA LEU A 120 -2.69 0.79 10.42
C LEU A 120 -3.45 1.80 11.28
N ILE A 121 -3.64 3.01 10.76
CA ILE A 121 -4.48 4.04 11.39
C ILE A 121 -5.78 4.16 10.58
N ARG A 122 -6.91 3.93 11.22
CA ARG A 122 -8.24 4.12 10.64
C ARG A 122 -9.00 5.19 11.39
N THR A 123 -9.37 6.26 10.70
CA THR A 123 -10.07 7.43 11.22
C THR A 123 -11.59 7.31 11.11
N SER A 124 -12.33 8.30 11.66
CA SER A 124 -13.78 8.46 11.50
C SER A 124 -14.64 7.36 12.13
N GLY A 125 -14.16 6.69 13.17
CA GLY A 125 -14.90 5.65 13.88
C GLY A 125 -15.12 4.34 13.12
N GLU A 126 -14.50 4.21 11.94
CA GLU A 126 -14.65 3.04 11.08
C GLU A 126 -13.73 1.90 11.53
N GLN A 127 -14.30 0.71 11.81
CA GLN A 127 -13.56 -0.45 12.34
C GLN A 127 -13.57 -1.63 11.36
N ARG A 128 -13.27 -1.36 10.10
CA ARG A 128 -13.17 -2.38 9.03
C ARG A 128 -12.06 -2.05 8.06
N LEU A 129 -11.50 -3.04 7.39
CA LEU A 129 -10.42 -2.86 6.40
C LEU A 129 -10.94 -2.41 5.02
N SER A 130 -12.17 -2.69 4.70
CA SER A 130 -12.78 -2.35 3.41
C SER A 130 -11.95 -2.83 2.21
N ASN A 131 -11.46 -4.07 2.26
CA ASN A 131 -10.63 -4.67 1.20
C ASN A 131 -9.30 -3.92 0.97
N TYR A 132 -8.70 -3.36 2.05
CA TYR A 132 -7.44 -2.65 1.99
C TYR A 132 -6.31 -3.50 2.56
N LEU A 133 -5.24 -3.72 1.80
CA LEU A 133 -3.98 -4.40 2.15
C LEU A 133 -4.15 -5.70 2.97
N MET A 134 -5.12 -6.56 2.61
CA MET A 134 -5.48 -7.74 3.43
C MET A 134 -4.32 -8.74 3.59
N TRP A 135 -3.43 -8.86 2.60
CA TRP A 135 -2.23 -9.68 2.69
C TRP A 135 -1.21 -9.04 3.62
N GLN A 136 -0.89 -7.79 3.38
CA GLN A 136 0.18 -7.05 4.04
C GLN A 136 -0.13 -6.69 5.50
N LEU A 137 -1.42 -6.68 5.89
CA LEU A 137 -1.85 -6.35 7.26
C LEU A 137 -1.90 -7.55 8.20
N ALA A 138 -1.38 -8.72 7.81
CA ALA A 138 -1.50 -9.97 8.57
C ALA A 138 -0.95 -9.85 10.01
N TYR A 139 0.10 -9.06 10.22
CA TYR A 139 0.76 -8.86 11.53
C TYR A 139 0.77 -7.40 11.98
N THR A 140 -0.01 -6.55 11.32
CA THR A 140 -0.08 -5.11 11.56
C THR A 140 -0.85 -4.79 12.83
N GLU A 141 -0.38 -3.83 13.62
CA GLU A 141 -1.13 -3.26 14.74
C GLU A 141 -2.17 -2.25 14.26
N PHE A 142 -3.37 -2.28 14.83
CA PHE A 142 -4.46 -1.40 14.43
C PHE A 142 -4.72 -0.31 15.46
N TYR A 143 -4.84 0.92 14.98
CA TYR A 143 -5.28 2.09 15.73
C TYR A 143 -6.55 2.64 15.10
N PHE A 144 -7.67 2.58 15.82
CA PHE A 144 -8.94 3.15 15.41
C PHE A 144 -9.22 4.42 16.19
N THR A 145 -9.68 5.48 15.53
CA THR A 145 -10.02 6.75 16.16
C THR A 145 -11.30 7.34 15.59
N GLU A 146 -12.09 7.99 16.45
CA GLU A 146 -13.29 8.73 16.05
C GLU A 146 -12.98 10.02 15.31
N VAL A 147 -11.74 10.52 15.42
CA VAL A 147 -11.32 11.75 14.76
C VAL A 147 -11.43 11.60 13.23
N PRO A 148 -12.19 12.49 12.56
CA PRO A 148 -12.29 12.44 11.11
C PRO A 148 -10.99 12.84 10.44
N TRP A 149 -10.73 12.32 9.22
CA TRP A 149 -9.48 12.55 8.50
C TRP A 149 -9.07 14.03 8.37
N PRO A 150 -9.97 15.00 8.10
CA PRO A 150 -9.58 16.40 8.02
C PRO A 150 -9.03 16.99 9.33
N ASP A 151 -9.40 16.40 10.46
CA ASP A 151 -9.00 16.85 11.80
C ASP A 151 -7.88 15.99 12.39
N PHE A 152 -7.42 14.98 11.66
CA PHE A 152 -6.32 14.10 12.06
C PHE A 152 -4.97 14.80 11.80
N HIS A 153 -4.45 15.46 12.84
CA HIS A 153 -3.21 16.23 12.80
C HIS A 153 -2.05 15.51 13.51
N GLU A 154 -0.92 16.17 13.64
CA GLU A 154 0.31 15.64 14.25
C GLU A 154 0.09 15.07 15.65
N GLU A 155 -0.73 15.73 16.48
CA GLU A 155 -1.02 15.28 17.84
C GLU A 155 -1.70 13.90 17.85
N GLU A 156 -2.66 13.69 16.95
CA GLU A 156 -3.35 12.39 16.81
C GLU A 156 -2.41 11.30 16.29
N LEU A 157 -1.52 11.65 15.36
CA LEU A 157 -0.48 10.73 14.90
C LEU A 157 0.47 10.34 16.05
N ARG A 158 0.86 11.28 16.90
CA ARG A 158 1.70 11.00 18.08
C ARG A 158 1.01 10.03 19.04
N LYS A 159 -0.28 10.21 19.32
CA LYS A 159 -1.06 9.28 20.14
C LYS A 159 -1.09 7.87 19.57
N ALA A 160 -1.26 7.75 18.25
CA ALA A 160 -1.24 6.45 17.59
C ALA A 160 0.11 5.75 17.72
N ILE A 161 1.22 6.49 17.53
CA ILE A 161 2.59 5.98 17.67
C ILE A 161 2.89 5.62 19.14
N GLU A 162 2.49 6.42 20.09
CA GLU A 162 2.65 6.14 21.53
C GLU A 162 1.91 4.86 21.92
N GLN A 163 0.67 4.69 21.45
CA GLN A 163 -0.08 3.47 21.69
C GLN A 163 0.61 2.25 21.08
N TYR A 164 1.13 2.37 19.85
CA TYR A 164 1.91 1.32 19.19
C TYR A 164 3.15 0.93 19.99
N ASN A 165 3.92 1.91 20.47
CA ASN A 165 5.15 1.68 21.23
C ASN A 165 4.88 1.06 22.62
N ASN A 166 3.71 1.31 23.20
CA ASN A 166 3.35 0.81 24.54
C ASN A 166 2.69 -0.59 24.49
N ARG A 167 2.50 -1.19 23.31
CA ARG A 167 1.92 -2.52 23.20
C ARG A 167 2.95 -3.60 23.49
N ASP A 168 2.60 -4.52 24.38
CA ASP A 168 3.32 -5.80 24.57
C ASP A 168 3.08 -6.70 23.36
N ARG A 169 4.04 -6.79 22.46
CA ARG A 169 4.01 -7.72 21.31
C ARG A 169 4.23 -9.13 21.80
N ARG A 170 3.16 -9.89 21.96
CA ARG A 170 3.21 -11.33 22.29
C ARG A 170 3.33 -12.14 21.01
N TYR A 171 4.53 -12.41 20.54
CA TYR A 171 4.79 -13.33 19.43
C TYR A 171 4.53 -14.79 19.86
N GLY A 172 3.27 -15.15 20.18
CA GLY A 172 2.90 -16.52 20.51
C GLY A 172 3.57 -17.14 21.75
N GLY A 173 4.40 -16.40 22.47
CA GLY A 173 5.06 -16.85 23.71
C GLY A 173 4.15 -16.63 24.92
N VAL A 174 3.80 -17.73 25.61
CA VAL A 174 3.20 -17.66 26.95
C VAL A 174 4.29 -17.16 27.89
N LYS A 175 4.09 -16.04 28.60
CA LYS A 175 4.93 -15.75 29.77
C LYS A 175 4.60 -16.83 30.81
N GLU A 176 5.56 -17.71 31.13
CA GLU A 176 5.49 -18.52 32.34
C GLU A 176 5.46 -17.55 33.52
N GLU A 177 4.44 -17.69 34.38
CA GLU A 177 4.31 -16.95 35.64
C GLU A 177 5.36 -17.42 36.68
#